data_f37cd00dc01b5badd2115e9f58021724
#
_entry.id   f37cd00dc01b5badd2115e9f58021724
#
_cell.length_a   1.000
_cell.length_b   1.000
_cell.length_c   1.000
_cell.angle_alpha   90.00
_cell.angle_beta   90.00
_cell.angle_gamma   90.00
#
_symmetry.space_group_name_H-M   'P 1'
#
loop_
_entity.id
_entity.type
_entity.pdbx_description
1 polymer ?
#
loop_
_entity_poly.entity_id
_entity_poly.type
_entity_poly.pdbx_seq_one_letter_code
_entity_poly.pdbx_strand_id
1 'polypeptide(L)'
;DVAELFQDFLKDCDREMFCILNLRTKNQVINVNVVGMGTLNSVLVHPREVFKSAILSNASSIILAHNHPSGDPEPSRHDIEVTKRLAEAGNLMGIEVLDHIVVAENRYFSFREENILPEYFQMEEVAAEQSLPYVKSEKEKVH
;
A
#
# COMPACT_ATOMS: atom_id res chain seq x y z
N ASP A 1 -14.26 7.60 -7.47
CA ASP A 1 -13.17 6.64 -7.54
C ASP A 1 -12.40 6.60 -6.23
N VAL A 2 -11.36 5.81 -6.18
CA VAL A 2 -10.62 5.61 -4.94
C VAL A 2 -9.92 6.89 -4.48
N ALA A 3 -9.35 7.65 -5.41
CA ALA A 3 -8.68 8.90 -5.07
C ALA A 3 -9.66 9.90 -4.48
N GLU A 4 -10.85 9.99 -5.05
CA GLU A 4 -11.89 10.88 -4.52
C GLU A 4 -12.34 10.45 -3.13
N LEU A 5 -12.48 9.14 -2.91
CA LEU A 5 -12.84 8.63 -1.61
C LEU A 5 -11.82 9.04 -0.55
N PHE A 6 -10.54 8.89 -0.85
CA PHE A 6 -9.50 9.28 0.08
C PHE A 6 -9.38 10.78 0.24
N GLN A 7 -9.62 11.54 -0.82
CA GLN A 7 -9.62 12.99 -0.72
C GLN A 7 -10.72 13.47 0.23
N ASP A 8 -11.92 12.91 0.11
CA ASP A 8 -13.00 13.27 1.01
C ASP A 8 -12.69 12.86 2.45
N PHE A 9 -12.09 11.70 2.63
CA PHE A 9 -11.79 11.19 3.96
C PHE A 9 -10.68 12.00 4.64
N LEU A 10 -9.69 12.48 3.88
CA LEU A 10 -8.48 13.08 4.43
C LEU A 10 -8.39 14.59 4.25
N LYS A 11 -9.30 15.22 3.53
CA LYS A 11 -9.12 16.62 3.11
C LYS A 11 -9.05 17.62 4.24
N ASP A 12 -9.70 17.32 5.37
CA ASP A 12 -9.73 18.26 6.50
C ASP A 12 -8.71 17.91 7.57
N CYS A 13 -7.82 16.96 7.29
CA CYS A 13 -6.79 16.57 8.25
C CYS A 13 -5.64 17.55 8.24
N ASP A 14 -5.25 18.02 9.42
CA ASP A 14 -4.15 18.97 9.58
C ASP A 14 -2.81 18.30 9.87
N ARG A 15 -2.78 16.99 9.91
CA ARG A 15 -1.57 16.19 10.10
C ARG A 15 -1.60 15.00 9.16
N GLU A 16 -0.44 14.37 9.00
CA GLU A 16 -0.37 13.21 8.12
C GLU A 16 -1.09 12.03 8.75
N MET A 17 -1.93 11.40 7.96
CA MET A 17 -2.61 10.17 8.36
C MET A 17 -2.37 9.12 7.29
N PHE A 18 -2.06 7.92 7.73
CA PHE A 18 -1.82 6.81 6.82
C PHE A 18 -2.97 5.82 6.96
N CYS A 19 -3.62 5.55 5.84
CA CYS A 19 -4.82 4.70 5.82
C CYS A 19 -4.62 3.53 4.88
N ILE A 20 -5.39 2.48 5.10
CA ILE A 20 -5.49 1.41 4.13
C ILE A 20 -6.95 1.19 3.77
N LEU A 21 -7.16 0.87 2.52
CA LEU A 21 -8.45 0.45 1.99
C LEU A 21 -8.38 -1.05 1.80
N ASN A 22 -9.17 -1.79 2.55
CA ASN A 22 -9.19 -3.24 2.46
C ASN A 22 -10.21 -3.66 1.40
N LEU A 23 -9.79 -4.57 0.51
CA LEU A 23 -10.59 -4.97 -0.64
C LEU A 23 -10.79 -6.46 -0.67
N ARG A 24 -11.98 -6.88 -1.09
CA ARG A 24 -12.27 -8.27 -1.41
C ARG A 24 -11.80 -8.59 -2.81
N THR A 25 -11.91 -9.85 -3.17
CA THR A 25 -11.77 -10.29 -4.55
C THR A 25 -12.65 -9.42 -5.44
N LYS A 26 -12.16 -9.08 -6.63
CA LYS A 26 -12.81 -8.18 -7.58
C LYS A 26 -12.85 -6.73 -7.08
N ASN A 27 -11.96 -6.44 -6.13
CA ASN A 27 -11.73 -5.06 -5.67
C ASN A 27 -12.93 -4.38 -5.06
N GLN A 28 -13.80 -5.14 -4.42
CA GLN A 28 -14.90 -4.57 -3.65
C GLN A 28 -14.39 -4.08 -2.30
N VAL A 29 -14.82 -2.88 -1.91
CA VAL A 29 -14.36 -2.27 -0.67
C VAL A 29 -14.98 -2.96 0.54
N ILE A 30 -14.14 -3.34 1.49
CA ILE A 30 -14.59 -3.86 2.78
C ILE A 30 -14.65 -2.71 3.78
N ASN A 31 -13.55 -2.01 3.98
CA ASN A 31 -13.47 -0.91 4.94
C ASN A 31 -12.25 -0.06 4.67
N VAL A 32 -12.14 1.05 5.38
CA VAL A 32 -10.98 1.94 5.41
C VAL A 32 -10.52 2.03 6.86
N ASN A 33 -9.22 1.83 7.10
CA ASN A 33 -8.67 1.90 8.45
C ASN A 33 -7.49 2.86 8.50
N VAL A 34 -7.45 3.67 9.55
CA VAL A 34 -6.29 4.50 9.83
C VAL A 34 -5.29 3.64 10.57
N VAL A 35 -4.09 3.49 10.03
CA VAL A 35 -3.05 2.65 10.62
C VAL A 35 -1.85 3.43 11.10
N GLY A 36 -1.83 4.74 10.88
CA GLY A 36 -0.77 5.59 11.39
C GLY A 36 -1.19 7.03 11.39
N MET A 37 -0.72 7.76 12.39
CA MET A 37 -0.88 9.21 12.48
C MET A 37 0.47 9.78 12.81
N GLY A 38 0.82 10.87 12.15
CA GLY A 38 2.12 11.46 12.35
C GLY A 38 2.06 12.94 12.62
N THR A 39 3.24 13.54 12.65
CA THR A 39 3.37 14.98 12.74
C THR A 39 3.12 15.57 11.36
N LEU A 40 3.41 16.86 11.21
CA LEU A 40 3.24 17.53 9.92
C LEU A 40 4.12 16.96 8.81
N ASN A 41 5.24 16.31 9.17
CA ASN A 41 6.25 15.96 8.17
C ASN A 41 6.45 14.47 8.00
N SER A 42 5.91 13.62 8.85
CA SER A 42 6.12 12.19 8.73
C SER A 42 5.08 11.42 9.51
N VAL A 43 4.85 10.19 9.05
CA VAL A 43 4.00 9.24 9.76
C VAL A 43 4.78 7.94 9.87
N LEU A 44 4.72 7.34 11.06
CA LEU A 44 5.36 6.05 11.29
C LEU A 44 4.37 4.96 10.95
N VAL A 45 4.77 4.08 10.03
CA VAL A 45 3.92 3.00 9.57
C VAL A 45 4.63 1.67 9.79
N HIS A 46 3.98 0.78 10.51
CA HIS A 46 4.52 -0.55 10.76
C HIS A 46 3.79 -1.56 9.88
N PRO A 47 4.52 -2.37 9.09
CA PRO A 47 3.88 -3.40 8.27
C PRO A 47 2.96 -4.30 9.09
N ARG A 48 3.34 -4.60 10.33
CA ARG A 48 2.52 -5.42 11.20
C ARG A 48 1.12 -4.85 11.39
N GLU A 49 1.01 -3.52 11.57
CA GLU A 49 -0.30 -2.89 11.77
C GLU A 49 -1.12 -2.86 10.49
N VAL A 50 -0.46 -2.61 9.35
CA VAL A 50 -1.13 -2.61 8.06
C VAL A 50 -1.74 -3.98 7.78
N PHE A 51 -0.95 -5.03 7.92
CA PHE A 51 -1.41 -6.36 7.55
C PHE A 51 -2.28 -7.01 8.61
N LYS A 52 -2.15 -6.59 9.87
CA LYS A 52 -3.09 -6.99 10.89
C LYS A 52 -4.51 -6.55 10.50
N SER A 53 -4.66 -5.30 10.08
CA SER A 53 -5.94 -4.78 9.64
C SER A 53 -6.46 -5.57 8.43
N ALA A 54 -5.59 -5.84 7.47
CA ALA A 54 -5.98 -6.57 6.27
C ALA A 54 -6.41 -8.01 6.59
N ILE A 55 -5.67 -8.68 7.47
CA ILE A 55 -5.99 -10.05 7.85
C ILE A 55 -7.31 -10.11 8.61
N LEU A 56 -7.49 -9.22 9.58
CA LEU A 56 -8.72 -9.18 10.36
C LEU A 56 -9.94 -8.84 9.49
N SER A 57 -9.73 -8.08 8.44
CA SER A 57 -10.79 -7.72 7.50
C SER A 57 -11.01 -8.79 6.44
N ASN A 58 -10.18 -9.82 6.43
CA ASN A 58 -10.24 -10.88 5.42
C ASN A 58 -10.07 -10.30 4.01
N ALA A 59 -9.16 -9.33 3.87
CA ALA A 59 -8.93 -8.67 2.60
C ALA A 59 -8.09 -9.53 1.66
N SER A 60 -8.39 -9.47 0.37
CA SER A 60 -7.55 -10.13 -0.65
C SER A 60 -6.48 -9.19 -1.18
N SER A 61 -6.70 -7.89 -1.09
CA SER A 61 -5.74 -6.87 -1.51
C SER A 61 -6.01 -5.58 -0.75
N ILE A 62 -5.05 -4.65 -0.85
CA ILE A 62 -5.17 -3.36 -0.16
C ILE A 62 -4.70 -2.23 -1.06
N ILE A 63 -5.19 -1.04 -0.76
CA ILE A 63 -4.67 0.21 -1.34
C ILE A 63 -4.24 1.07 -0.16
N LEU A 64 -3.03 1.62 -0.28
CA LEU A 64 -2.49 2.54 0.73
C LEU A 64 -2.85 3.96 0.36
N ALA A 65 -3.07 4.80 1.37
CA ALA A 65 -3.32 6.21 1.13
C ALA A 65 -2.82 7.04 2.28
N HIS A 66 -2.28 8.21 1.98
CA HIS A 66 -2.01 9.19 3.01
C HIS A 66 -2.13 10.59 2.42
N ASN A 67 -2.21 11.57 3.30
CA ASN A 67 -2.36 12.96 2.90
C ASN A 67 -1.06 13.72 3.16
N HIS A 68 -0.84 14.74 2.32
CA HIS A 68 0.23 15.72 2.55
C HIS A 68 -0.43 17.06 2.86
N PRO A 69 -0.48 17.46 4.14
CA PRO A 69 -1.11 18.74 4.50
C PRO A 69 -0.45 19.95 3.84
N SER A 70 0.78 19.80 3.36
CA SER A 70 1.48 20.89 2.68
C SER A 70 0.84 21.29 1.36
N GLY A 71 -0.01 20.43 0.78
CA GLY A 71 -0.66 20.72 -0.48
C GLY A 71 0.03 20.14 -1.70
N ASP A 72 1.21 19.55 -1.56
CA ASP A 72 1.95 18.94 -2.65
C ASP A 72 1.83 17.42 -2.56
N PRO A 73 1.19 16.75 -3.54
CA PRO A 73 0.99 15.30 -3.47
C PRO A 73 2.22 14.48 -3.86
N GLU A 74 3.32 15.13 -4.24
CA GLU A 74 4.53 14.41 -4.64
C GLU A 74 5.02 13.53 -3.49
N PRO A 75 5.26 12.23 -3.70
CA PRO A 75 5.74 11.36 -2.63
C PRO A 75 7.18 11.67 -2.27
N SER A 76 7.50 11.57 -0.99
CA SER A 76 8.86 11.72 -0.51
C SER A 76 9.63 10.42 -0.75
N ARG A 77 10.97 10.48 -0.59
CA ARG A 77 11.77 9.26 -0.65
C ARG A 77 11.31 8.27 0.41
N HIS A 78 10.97 8.77 1.59
CA HIS A 78 10.47 7.92 2.67
C HIS A 78 9.18 7.23 2.26
N ASP A 79 8.26 7.95 1.62
CA ASP A 79 7.01 7.38 1.13
C ASP A 79 7.28 6.22 0.17
N ILE A 80 8.23 6.41 -0.74
CA ILE A 80 8.58 5.38 -1.71
C ILE A 80 9.16 4.16 -1.02
N GLU A 81 10.04 4.35 -0.06
CA GLU A 81 10.67 3.24 0.65
C GLU A 81 9.66 2.45 1.49
N VAL A 82 8.76 3.16 2.16
CA VAL A 82 7.71 2.51 2.94
C VAL A 82 6.81 1.68 2.02
N THR A 83 6.45 2.26 0.88
CA THR A 83 5.58 1.57 -0.07
C THR A 83 6.23 0.31 -0.61
N LYS A 84 7.52 0.38 -0.93
CA LYS A 84 8.26 -0.80 -1.39
C LYS A 84 8.25 -1.90 -0.35
N ARG A 85 8.52 -1.53 0.90
CA ARG A 85 8.55 -2.50 1.99
C ARG A 85 7.20 -3.15 2.20
N LEU A 86 6.14 -2.35 2.14
CA LEU A 86 4.79 -2.87 2.29
C LEU A 86 4.39 -3.77 1.12
N ALA A 87 4.78 -3.40 -0.09
CA ALA A 87 4.49 -4.23 -1.26
C ALA A 87 5.19 -5.59 -1.15
N GLU A 88 6.44 -5.60 -0.72
CA GLU A 88 7.17 -6.86 -0.51
C GLU A 88 6.50 -7.73 0.55
N ALA A 89 6.11 -7.12 1.66
CA ALA A 89 5.44 -7.85 2.72
C ALA A 89 4.11 -8.40 2.24
N GLY A 90 3.37 -7.62 1.48
CA GLY A 90 2.09 -8.06 0.94
C GLY A 90 2.23 -9.24 0.00
N ASN A 91 3.26 -9.21 -0.84
CA ASN A 91 3.53 -10.32 -1.74
C ASN A 91 3.81 -11.60 -0.97
N LEU A 92 4.60 -11.49 0.08
CA LEU A 92 4.93 -12.63 0.92
C LEU A 92 3.69 -13.20 1.59
N MET A 93 2.75 -12.35 1.98
CA MET A 93 1.56 -12.75 2.70
C MET A 93 0.36 -13.09 1.81
N GLY A 94 0.50 -12.88 0.49
CA GLY A 94 -0.60 -13.11 -0.43
C GLY A 94 -1.67 -12.03 -0.39
N ILE A 95 -1.33 -10.83 0.08
CA ILE A 95 -2.23 -9.68 0.14
C ILE A 95 -1.59 -8.57 -0.68
N GLU A 96 -2.00 -8.45 -1.92
CA GLU A 96 -1.34 -7.54 -2.86
C GLU A 96 -1.61 -6.08 -2.52
N VAL A 97 -0.55 -5.26 -2.57
CA VAL A 97 -0.68 -3.80 -2.49
C VAL A 97 -0.91 -3.30 -3.90
N LEU A 98 -2.13 -2.89 -4.20
CA LEU A 98 -2.52 -2.51 -5.55
C LEU A 98 -2.05 -1.12 -5.93
N ASP A 99 -2.00 -0.21 -4.97
CA ASP A 99 -1.63 1.16 -5.23
C ASP A 99 -1.28 1.86 -3.93
N HIS A 100 -0.66 3.01 -4.05
CA HIS A 100 -0.48 3.95 -2.96
C HIS A 100 -0.88 5.32 -3.49
N ILE A 101 -1.83 5.96 -2.85
CA ILE A 101 -2.38 7.24 -3.30
C ILE A 101 -2.06 8.30 -2.26
N VAL A 102 -1.37 9.34 -2.69
CA VAL A 102 -1.07 10.50 -1.82
C VAL A 102 -2.02 11.61 -2.21
N VAL A 103 -2.78 12.13 -1.25
CA VAL A 103 -3.74 13.19 -1.54
C VAL A 103 -3.29 14.51 -0.93
N ALA A 104 -3.56 15.61 -1.64
CA ALA A 104 -3.21 16.95 -1.21
C ALA A 104 -4.17 17.94 -1.85
N GLU A 105 -5.00 18.57 -1.04
CA GLU A 105 -6.03 19.50 -1.51
C GLU A 105 -6.87 18.87 -2.62
N ASN A 106 -6.79 19.39 -3.84
CA ASN A 106 -7.59 18.91 -4.97
C ASN A 106 -6.78 18.01 -5.89
N ARG A 107 -5.59 17.58 -5.47
CA ARG A 107 -4.69 16.78 -6.30
C ARG A 107 -4.36 15.47 -5.63
N TYR A 108 -3.94 14.52 -6.42
CA TYR A 108 -3.46 13.26 -5.86
C TYR A 108 -2.32 12.72 -6.72
N PHE A 109 -1.55 11.81 -6.14
CA PHE A 109 -0.49 11.09 -6.82
C PHE A 109 -0.75 9.60 -6.63
N SER A 110 -0.81 8.84 -7.71
CA SER A 110 -0.98 7.40 -7.66
C SER A 110 0.31 6.73 -8.09
N PHE A 111 0.88 5.90 -7.23
CA PHE A 111 2.11 5.18 -7.56
C PHE A 111 1.93 4.30 -8.79
N ARG A 112 0.75 3.69 -8.90
CA ARG A 112 0.45 2.82 -10.03
C ARG A 112 0.34 3.60 -11.32
N GLU A 113 -0.39 4.73 -11.31
CA GLU A 113 -0.54 5.56 -12.50
C GLU A 113 0.78 6.13 -12.97
N GLU A 114 1.68 6.44 -12.03
CA GLU A 114 2.98 7.03 -12.37
C GLU A 114 4.07 5.98 -12.57
N ASN A 115 3.70 4.71 -12.54
CA ASN A 115 4.61 3.61 -12.82
C ASN A 115 5.83 3.54 -11.90
N ILE A 116 5.64 3.88 -10.63
CA ILE A 116 6.74 3.80 -9.66
C ILE A 116 6.96 2.38 -9.18
N LEU A 117 5.92 1.54 -9.18
CA LEU A 117 6.02 0.18 -8.68
C LEU A 117 6.04 -0.94 -9.73
N PRO A 118 6.02 -0.67 -11.05
CA PRO A 118 5.93 -1.78 -12.00
C PRO A 118 7.10 -2.76 -11.93
N GLU A 119 8.30 -2.28 -11.67
CA GLU A 119 9.45 -3.15 -11.51
C GLU A 119 9.24 -4.16 -10.41
N TYR A 120 8.66 -3.74 -9.34
CA TYR A 120 8.36 -4.55 -8.19
C TYR A 120 7.41 -5.68 -8.54
N PHE A 121 6.32 -5.32 -9.21
CA PHE A 121 5.33 -6.31 -9.61
C PHE A 121 5.91 -7.27 -10.64
N GLN A 122 6.72 -6.76 -11.56
CA GLN A 122 7.36 -7.60 -12.57
C GLN A 122 8.37 -8.56 -11.96
N MET A 123 9.15 -8.10 -11.00
CA MET A 123 10.10 -8.97 -10.31
C MET A 123 9.38 -10.10 -9.59
N GLU A 124 8.25 -9.82 -9.03
CA GLU A 124 7.44 -10.82 -8.37
C GLU A 124 6.93 -11.87 -9.36
N GLU A 125 6.45 -11.44 -10.53
CA GLU A 125 5.99 -12.35 -11.55
C GLU A 125 7.12 -13.28 -12.00
N VAL A 126 8.30 -12.70 -12.23
CA VAL A 126 9.47 -13.47 -12.62
C VAL A 126 9.83 -14.48 -11.54
N ALA A 127 9.84 -14.05 -10.29
CA ALA A 127 10.13 -14.94 -9.18
C ALA A 127 9.11 -16.07 -9.08
N ALA A 128 7.84 -15.77 -9.28
CA ALA A 128 6.79 -16.78 -9.23
C ALA A 128 6.96 -17.80 -10.35
N GLU A 129 7.37 -17.37 -11.52
CA GLU A 129 7.59 -18.25 -12.65
C GLU A 129 8.82 -19.13 -12.47
N GLN A 130 9.84 -18.59 -11.82
CA GLN A 130 11.10 -19.32 -11.65
C GLN A 130 11.12 -20.22 -10.43
N SER A 131 10.31 -19.90 -9.45
CA SER A 131 10.33 -20.69 -8.25
C SER A 131 9.49 -21.90 -8.42
N LEU A 132 9.51 -22.42 -8.95
CA LEU A 132 8.89 -23.47 -9.00
C LEU A 132 9.29 -24.41 -8.26
N PRO A 133 9.57 -24.51 -7.60
CA PRO A 133 9.55 -24.91 -6.66
C PRO A 133 10.11 -24.45 -5.46
N TYR A 134 10.11 -23.76 -4.68
CA TYR A 134 10.60 -23.13 -3.73
C TYR A 134 10.57 -23.44 -2.73
N VAL A 135 10.12 -24.11 -3.55
CA VAL A 135 10.34 -24.23 -3.39
C VAL A 135 10.64 -24.71 -3.80
N LYS A 136 10.98 -25.34 -4.12
CA LYS A 136 11.54 -25.74 -4.52
C LYS A 136 12.30 -26.02 -4.34
N SER A 137 12.29 -26.44 -4.01
CA SER A 137 13.18 -26.50 -3.81
C SER A 137 13.51 -26.51 -3.28
N GLU A 138 13.20 -26.49 -2.89
CA GLU A 138 13.74 -26.40 -2.51
C GLU A 138 14.00 -26.22 -2.27
N LYS A 139 14.04 -26.83 -2.04
CA LYS A 139 14.41 -26.61 -1.86
C LYS A 139 14.45 -26.16 -1.50
N GLU A 140 14.30 -26.56 -1.32
CA GLU A 140 14.36 -26.12 -1.09
C GLU A 140 13.87 -25.68 -0.50
N LYS A 141 13.59 -25.98 -0.10
CA LYS A 141 13.17 -25.60 0.41
C LYS A 141 12.57 -25.12 1.09
N VAL A 142 12.28 -25.48 1.32
CA VAL A 142 11.76 -24.97 1.72
C VAL A 142 11.21 -24.49 2.01
N HIS A 143 11.02 -24.65 2.31
CA HIS A 143 10.61 -24.10 2.32
C HIS A 143 10.31 -23.92 2.64
#